data_5fac89b25ee71f6bfd2e95dc36a569b3
#
_entry.id   5fac89b25ee71f6bfd2e95dc36a569b3
#
_cell.length_a   1.000
_cell.length_b   1.000
_cell.length_c   1.000
_cell.angle_alpha   90.00
_cell.angle_beta   90.00
_cell.angle_gamma   90.00
#
_symmetry.space_group_name_H-M   'P 1'
#
loop_
_entity.id
_entity.type
_entity.pdbx_description
1 polymer ?
#
loop_
_entity_poly.entity_id
_entity_poly.type
_entity_poly.pdbx_seq_one_letter_code
_entity_poly.pdbx_strand_id
1 'polypeptide(L)'
;MSKSFYTLIFITIMLFSLNKTTAQSSDYKKGDFYTYWGWNWSWYSKSDISFKGDNYNFKLHKAKAQDRQTKFTIDNYLNPANITTPQYNFRFGYFIKKNVDISFGIDHMKYVLEQNQLGRISGFIKNTGTKYDGVYNNTSIPISEDFLQLEYTDGLNYINFEIRKHSSPIAIPIGTLDSDNNLKLKTIYG
;
A
#
# COMPACT_ATOMS: atom_id res chain seq x y z
N MET A 1 21.83 22.09 -5.80
CA MET A 1 21.41 22.64 -4.49
C MET A 1 22.40 22.16 -3.43
N SER A 2 22.89 23.05 -2.55
CA SER A 2 23.95 22.72 -1.63
C SER A 2 23.44 21.85 -0.47
N LYS A 3 24.32 21.00 0.11
CA LYS A 3 24.01 20.19 1.30
C LYS A 3 23.45 21.04 2.45
N SER A 4 23.91 22.28 2.57
CA SER A 4 23.40 23.26 3.56
C SER A 4 21.92 23.59 3.42
N PHE A 5 21.35 23.56 2.21
CA PHE A 5 19.93 23.84 1.98
C PHE A 5 19.04 22.73 2.54
N TYR A 6 19.41 21.46 2.35
CA TYR A 6 18.68 20.33 2.92
C TYR A 6 18.78 20.27 4.45
N THR A 7 19.94 20.61 5.00
CA THR A 7 20.13 20.69 6.45
C THR A 7 19.26 21.80 7.05
N LEU A 8 19.13 22.93 6.39
CA LEU A 8 18.28 24.03 6.84
C LEU A 8 16.79 23.63 6.82
N ILE A 9 16.32 22.99 5.76
CA ILE A 9 14.95 22.46 5.66
C ILE A 9 14.67 21.45 6.76
N PHE A 10 15.60 20.51 7.00
CA PHE A 10 15.45 19.48 8.04
C PHE A 10 15.37 20.08 9.44
N ILE A 11 16.24 21.08 9.74
CA ILE A 11 16.22 21.80 11.01
C ILE A 11 14.91 22.59 11.16
N THR A 12 14.42 23.23 10.11
CA THR A 12 13.16 23.98 10.12
C THR A 12 11.98 23.05 10.39
N ILE A 13 11.94 21.88 9.76
CA ILE A 13 10.89 20.86 10.01
C ILE A 13 10.97 20.33 11.45
N MET A 14 12.18 20.08 11.97
CA MET A 14 12.35 19.68 13.37
C MET A 14 11.90 20.76 14.37
N LEU A 15 12.19 22.01 14.09
CA LEU A 15 11.78 23.13 14.96
C LEU A 15 10.25 23.34 14.98
N PHE A 16 9.57 23.05 13.87
CA PHE A 16 8.09 23.04 13.83
C PHE A 16 7.46 21.86 14.61
N SER A 17 8.18 20.76 14.79
CA SER A 17 7.70 19.59 15.54
C SER A 17 7.88 19.72 17.06
N LEU A 18 8.60 20.73 17.56
CA LEU A 18 8.82 20.97 18.99
C LEU A 18 7.71 21.77 19.67
N ASN A 19 6.68 22.19 18.94
CA ASN A 19 5.46 22.65 19.60
C ASN A 19 4.85 21.49 20.37
N LYS A 20 4.70 21.67 21.69
CA LYS A 20 4.00 20.72 22.55
C LYS A 20 2.65 20.42 21.91
N THR A 21 2.54 19.32 21.20
CA THR A 21 1.26 18.73 20.86
C THR A 21 0.67 18.21 22.17
N THR A 22 0.01 19.09 22.92
CA THR A 22 -0.96 18.64 23.89
C THR A 22 -1.90 17.76 23.09
N ALA A 23 -1.96 16.49 23.42
CA ALA A 23 -2.92 15.56 22.84
C ALA A 23 -4.29 16.02 23.27
N GLN A 24 -4.79 17.05 22.60
CA GLN A 24 -6.09 17.61 22.83
C GLN A 24 -7.10 16.55 22.45
N SER A 25 -7.88 16.09 23.39
CA SER A 25 -9.02 15.20 23.15
C SER A 25 -10.13 16.02 22.46
N SER A 26 -9.83 16.52 21.28
CA SER A 26 -10.82 17.22 20.49
C SER A 26 -11.65 16.19 19.77
N ASP A 27 -12.93 16.12 20.09
CA ASP A 27 -13.88 15.58 19.15
C ASP A 27 -13.70 16.32 17.83
N TYR A 28 -13.63 15.59 16.75
CA TYR A 28 -13.58 16.19 15.43
C TYR A 28 -14.87 16.93 15.15
N LYS A 29 -14.77 18.14 14.61
CA LYS A 29 -15.91 19.00 14.31
C LYS A 29 -16.23 18.96 12.82
N LYS A 30 -17.47 19.27 12.49
CA LYS A 30 -17.82 19.55 11.09
C LYS A 30 -16.94 20.69 10.56
N GLY A 31 -16.34 20.47 9.37
CA GLY A 31 -15.45 21.43 8.73
C GLY A 31 -13.97 21.12 8.93
N ASP A 32 -13.61 20.28 9.89
CA ASP A 32 -12.23 19.82 10.03
C ASP A 32 -11.84 18.96 8.85
N PHE A 33 -10.59 19.05 8.44
CA PHE A 33 -10.02 18.17 7.42
C PHE A 33 -8.69 17.61 7.90
N TYR A 34 -8.29 16.52 7.31
CA TYR A 34 -7.01 15.89 7.57
C TYR A 34 -6.43 15.32 6.29
N THR A 35 -5.14 15.14 6.29
CA THR A 35 -4.44 14.38 5.29
C THR A 35 -3.35 13.57 5.97
N TYR A 36 -3.09 12.39 5.46
CA TYR A 36 -1.90 11.64 5.83
C TYR A 36 -1.29 10.96 4.63
N TRP A 37 -0.02 10.73 4.72
CA TRP A 37 0.77 9.92 3.81
C TRP A 37 1.59 8.95 4.64
N GLY A 38 1.74 7.73 4.15
CA GLY A 38 2.46 6.68 4.85
C GLY A 38 2.91 5.58 3.89
N TRP A 39 3.51 4.56 4.46
CA TRP A 39 3.92 3.37 3.74
C TRP A 39 2.95 2.24 3.99
N ASN A 40 2.81 1.34 3.01
CA ASN A 40 1.98 0.15 3.13
C ASN A 40 2.76 -1.11 2.76
N TRP A 41 2.20 -2.25 3.14
CA TRP A 41 2.57 -3.57 2.68
C TRP A 41 1.33 -4.27 2.19
N SER A 42 1.51 -5.13 1.20
CA SER A 42 0.40 -5.85 0.59
C SER A 42 0.58 -7.35 0.73
N TRP A 43 -0.50 -8.03 1.06
CA TRP A 43 -0.59 -9.48 1.03
C TRP A 43 -1.64 -9.88 0.01
N TYR A 44 -1.32 -10.88 -0.80
CA TYR A 44 -2.19 -11.31 -1.86
C TYR A 44 -2.73 -12.71 -1.59
N SER A 45 -4.03 -12.88 -1.71
CA SER A 45 -4.63 -14.21 -1.83
C SER A 45 -4.25 -14.81 -3.17
N LYS A 46 -4.27 -16.15 -3.27
CA LYS A 46 -4.03 -16.83 -4.54
C LYS A 46 -5.05 -16.38 -5.58
N SER A 47 -4.57 -16.00 -6.76
CA SER A 47 -5.37 -15.41 -7.82
C SER A 47 -5.45 -16.33 -9.04
N ASP A 48 -6.59 -16.30 -9.70
CA ASP A 48 -6.74 -16.86 -11.04
C ASP A 48 -6.44 -15.77 -12.06
N ILE A 49 -5.47 -16.01 -12.94
CA ILE A 49 -5.00 -15.01 -13.89
C ILE A 49 -5.18 -15.56 -15.30
N SER A 50 -5.87 -14.80 -16.18
CA SER A 50 -6.08 -15.18 -17.56
C SER A 50 -5.18 -14.39 -18.48
N PHE A 51 -4.55 -15.09 -19.43
CA PHE A 51 -3.68 -14.54 -20.44
C PHE A 51 -4.26 -14.86 -21.82
N LYS A 52 -4.38 -13.86 -22.67
CA LYS A 52 -4.93 -13.99 -24.02
C LYS A 52 -4.10 -13.19 -25.01
N GLY A 53 -3.73 -13.83 -26.10
CA GLY A 53 -3.03 -13.27 -27.24
C GLY A 53 -3.26 -14.13 -28.48
N ASP A 54 -2.60 -13.81 -29.57
CA ASP A 54 -2.80 -14.50 -30.87
C ASP A 54 -2.41 -16.00 -30.78
N ASN A 55 -1.35 -16.28 -30.05
CA ASN A 55 -0.77 -17.62 -29.94
C ASN A 55 -1.04 -18.30 -28.61
N TYR A 56 -1.78 -17.68 -27.71
CA TYR A 56 -2.10 -18.27 -26.42
C TYR A 56 -3.46 -17.79 -25.89
N ASN A 57 -4.11 -18.69 -25.22
CA ASN A 57 -5.28 -18.40 -24.41
C ASN A 57 -5.28 -19.39 -23.25
N PHE A 58 -4.78 -18.96 -22.11
CA PHE A 58 -4.68 -19.83 -20.94
C PHE A 58 -4.99 -19.10 -19.65
N LYS A 59 -5.38 -19.89 -18.66
CA LYS A 59 -5.65 -19.45 -17.30
C LYS A 59 -4.70 -20.12 -16.34
N LEU A 60 -4.02 -19.34 -15.55
CA LEU A 60 -3.21 -19.79 -14.44
C LEU A 60 -4.08 -19.79 -13.18
N HIS A 61 -4.21 -20.95 -12.54
CA HIS A 61 -5.10 -21.12 -11.38
C HIS A 61 -4.32 -21.00 -10.08
N LYS A 62 -4.91 -20.27 -9.12
CA LYS A 62 -4.41 -20.11 -7.75
C LYS A 62 -2.94 -19.70 -7.69
N ALA A 63 -2.54 -18.84 -8.59
CA ALA A 63 -1.21 -18.26 -8.60
C ALA A 63 -0.91 -17.51 -7.31
N LYS A 64 0.27 -17.71 -6.76
CA LYS A 64 0.76 -16.94 -5.61
C LYS A 64 1.50 -15.71 -6.12
N ALA A 65 1.28 -14.62 -5.44
CA ALA A 65 2.02 -13.38 -5.66
C ALA A 65 2.48 -12.81 -4.33
N GLN A 66 3.50 -12.02 -4.39
CA GLN A 66 4.09 -11.36 -3.25
C GLN A 66 4.23 -9.86 -3.51
N ASP A 67 4.36 -9.15 -2.45
CA ASP A 67 4.76 -7.76 -2.45
C ASP A 67 6.27 -7.64 -2.66
N ARG A 68 6.72 -6.53 -3.26
CA ARG A 68 8.14 -6.23 -3.43
C ARG A 68 8.44 -4.82 -2.91
N GLN A 69 8.85 -4.76 -1.64
CA GLN A 69 9.20 -3.49 -1.01
C GLN A 69 10.41 -2.84 -1.67
N THR A 70 10.33 -1.54 -1.89
CA THR A 70 11.49 -0.74 -2.26
C THR A 70 12.43 -0.67 -1.05
N LYS A 71 13.73 -0.90 -1.26
CA LYS A 71 14.73 -0.77 -0.20
C LYS A 71 14.67 0.63 0.40
N PHE A 72 14.68 0.69 1.74
CA PHE A 72 14.67 1.97 2.44
C PHE A 72 15.98 2.72 2.19
N THR A 73 15.88 3.86 1.54
CA THR A 73 16.94 4.85 1.38
C THR A 73 16.33 6.23 1.48
N ILE A 74 17.13 7.22 1.91
CA ILE A 74 16.69 8.61 1.96
C ILE A 74 16.25 9.10 0.57
N ASP A 75 16.94 8.68 -0.48
CA ASP A 75 16.64 9.06 -1.84
C ASP A 75 15.29 8.48 -2.31
N ASN A 76 15.00 7.21 -2.01
CA ASN A 76 13.73 6.60 -2.41
C ASN A 76 12.53 7.20 -1.65
N TYR A 77 12.70 7.54 -0.38
CA TYR A 77 11.54 7.87 0.49
C TYR A 77 11.38 9.35 0.81
N LEU A 78 12.43 10.15 0.66
CA LEU A 78 12.42 11.58 1.00
C LEU A 78 12.78 12.49 -0.18
N ASN A 79 13.16 11.93 -1.33
CA ASN A 79 13.37 12.71 -2.53
C ASN A 79 12.03 12.91 -3.26
N PRO A 80 11.55 14.15 -3.42
CA PRO A 80 10.28 14.41 -4.09
C PRO A 80 10.19 13.86 -5.52
N ALA A 81 11.33 13.73 -6.21
CA ALA A 81 11.36 13.16 -7.57
C ALA A 81 11.09 11.65 -7.60
N ASN A 82 11.29 10.96 -6.48
CA ASN A 82 11.17 9.50 -6.36
C ASN A 82 9.98 9.09 -5.48
N ILE A 83 9.12 10.01 -5.07
CA ILE A 83 8.04 9.77 -4.11
C ILE A 83 7.03 8.70 -4.58
N THR A 84 6.95 8.44 -5.87
CA THR A 84 6.08 7.41 -6.45
C THR A 84 6.74 6.04 -6.57
N THR A 85 8.04 5.94 -6.34
CA THR A 85 8.80 4.67 -6.44
C THR A 85 8.51 3.70 -5.29
N PRO A 86 8.52 4.13 -4.00
CA PRO A 86 8.12 3.27 -2.90
C PRO A 86 6.61 3.09 -2.85
N GLN A 87 6.17 2.00 -2.23
CA GLN A 87 4.77 1.84 -1.91
C GLN A 87 4.33 2.87 -0.88
N TYR A 88 3.18 3.47 -1.11
CA TYR A 88 2.62 4.48 -0.22
C TYR A 88 1.11 4.36 -0.13
N ASN A 89 0.57 4.91 0.94
CA ASN A 89 -0.83 5.24 1.05
C ASN A 89 -0.98 6.76 1.28
N PHE A 90 -1.96 7.32 0.62
CA PHE A 90 -2.34 8.71 0.79
C PHE A 90 -3.83 8.79 1.07
N ARG A 91 -4.22 9.64 2.01
CA ARG A 91 -5.62 9.89 2.29
C ARG A 91 -5.87 11.36 2.59
N PHE A 92 -6.98 11.85 2.06
CA PHE A 92 -7.55 13.14 2.38
C PHE A 92 -8.98 12.94 2.90
N GLY A 93 -9.32 13.54 4.03
CA GLY A 93 -10.63 13.40 4.63
C GLY A 93 -11.19 14.72 5.15
N TYR A 94 -12.52 14.81 5.18
CA TYR A 94 -13.27 15.97 5.61
C TYR A 94 -14.41 15.54 6.53
N PHE A 95 -14.53 16.21 7.68
CA PHE A 95 -15.59 15.94 8.66
C PHE A 95 -16.89 16.63 8.27
N ILE A 96 -17.86 15.84 7.80
CA ILE A 96 -19.21 16.32 7.41
C ILE A 96 -20.10 16.60 8.61
N LYS A 97 -19.81 15.98 9.76
CA LYS A 97 -20.42 16.25 11.07
C LYS A 97 -19.49 15.79 12.20
N LYS A 98 -19.86 16.06 13.45
CA LYS A 98 -19.07 15.64 14.62
C LYS A 98 -18.71 14.16 14.54
N ASN A 99 -17.41 13.86 14.57
CA ASN A 99 -16.84 12.51 14.54
C ASN A 99 -17.27 11.64 13.34
N VAL A 100 -17.73 12.24 12.23
CA VAL A 100 -18.01 11.52 10.99
C VAL A 100 -17.35 12.22 9.83
N ASP A 101 -16.46 11.53 9.14
CA ASP A 101 -15.80 12.02 7.94
C ASP A 101 -16.16 11.22 6.69
N ILE A 102 -15.93 11.87 5.56
CA ILE A 102 -15.79 11.25 4.26
C ILE A 102 -14.33 11.39 3.82
N SER A 103 -13.80 10.40 3.17
CA SER A 103 -12.40 10.47 2.71
C SER A 103 -12.19 9.83 1.35
N PHE A 104 -11.17 10.33 0.67
CA PHE A 104 -10.60 9.79 -0.55
C PHE A 104 -9.22 9.25 -0.26
N GLY A 105 -8.91 8.05 -0.76
CA GLY A 105 -7.62 7.41 -0.56
C GLY A 105 -7.05 6.85 -1.85
N ILE A 106 -5.72 6.82 -1.92
CA ILE A 106 -4.94 6.16 -2.97
C ILE A 106 -3.86 5.36 -2.27
N ASP A 107 -3.82 4.05 -2.56
CA ASP A 107 -2.80 3.12 -2.10
C ASP A 107 -2.03 2.60 -3.31
N HIS A 108 -0.74 2.92 -3.38
CA HIS A 108 0.15 2.36 -4.38
C HIS A 108 0.70 1.02 -3.88
N MET A 109 0.52 -0.03 -4.67
CA MET A 109 0.88 -1.40 -4.32
C MET A 109 1.77 -2.01 -5.39
N LYS A 110 2.45 -3.12 -5.06
CA LYS A 110 3.26 -3.90 -5.99
C LYS A 110 2.86 -5.36 -5.95
N TYR A 111 2.47 -5.89 -7.09
CA TYR A 111 2.08 -7.29 -7.25
C TYR A 111 3.14 -8.00 -8.10
N VAL A 112 3.82 -8.97 -7.54
CA VAL A 112 4.86 -9.75 -8.22
C VAL A 112 4.52 -11.22 -8.14
N LEU A 113 4.35 -11.86 -9.28
CA LEU A 113 4.12 -13.30 -9.36
C LEU A 113 5.33 -14.06 -8.80
N GLU A 114 5.10 -14.92 -7.80
CA GLU A 114 6.17 -15.72 -7.22
C GLU A 114 6.74 -16.67 -8.26
N GLN A 115 8.06 -16.61 -8.43
CA GLN A 115 8.77 -17.53 -9.31
C GLN A 115 9.04 -18.88 -8.61
N ASN A 116 9.30 -19.92 -9.39
CA ASN A 116 9.58 -21.28 -8.91
C ASN A 116 8.44 -21.93 -8.11
N GLN A 117 7.22 -21.43 -8.25
CA GLN A 117 6.03 -22.09 -7.72
C GLN A 117 5.49 -23.12 -8.73
N LEU A 118 4.81 -24.14 -8.21
CA LEU A 118 3.98 -25.00 -9.04
C LEU A 118 2.61 -24.36 -9.22
N GLY A 119 2.29 -23.96 -10.44
CA GLY A 119 0.98 -23.46 -10.86
C GLY A 119 0.18 -24.55 -11.58
N ARG A 120 -1.12 -24.35 -11.69
CA ARG A 120 -2.01 -25.13 -12.54
C ARG A 120 -2.47 -24.26 -13.71
N ILE A 121 -2.38 -24.81 -14.91
CA ILE A 121 -2.72 -24.12 -16.16
C ILE A 121 -3.81 -24.86 -16.92
N SER A 122 -4.74 -24.11 -17.52
CA SER A 122 -5.74 -24.61 -18.45
C SER A 122 -5.83 -23.71 -19.67
N GLY A 123 -5.99 -24.30 -20.85
CA GLY A 123 -6.04 -23.56 -22.12
C GLY A 123 -4.98 -24.04 -23.10
N PHE A 124 -4.43 -23.13 -23.90
CA PHE A 124 -3.44 -23.48 -24.88
C PHE A 124 -2.36 -22.41 -25.07
N ILE A 125 -1.19 -22.84 -25.48
CA ILE A 125 -0.08 -22.05 -26.01
C ILE A 125 0.32 -22.76 -27.31
N LYS A 126 0.48 -22.04 -28.43
CA LYS A 126 0.77 -22.62 -29.73
C LYS A 126 1.65 -21.72 -30.58
N ASN A 127 2.45 -22.31 -31.44
CA ASN A 127 3.26 -21.60 -32.43
C ASN A 127 4.20 -20.53 -31.80
N THR A 128 4.62 -20.73 -30.58
CA THR A 128 5.60 -19.85 -29.91
C THR A 128 7.03 -20.32 -30.11
N GLY A 129 7.20 -21.59 -30.56
CA GLY A 129 8.51 -22.22 -30.70
C GLY A 129 9.20 -22.53 -29.36
N THR A 130 8.45 -22.48 -28.26
CA THR A 130 8.98 -22.78 -26.94
C THR A 130 8.56 -24.17 -26.47
N LYS A 131 9.24 -24.69 -25.45
CA LYS A 131 8.84 -25.95 -24.78
C LYS A 131 7.47 -25.93 -24.13
N TYR A 132 6.84 -24.76 -24.12
CA TYR A 132 5.52 -24.53 -23.50
C TYR A 132 4.37 -24.62 -24.51
N ASP A 133 4.64 -24.86 -25.77
CA ASP A 133 3.60 -25.12 -26.77
C ASP A 133 2.80 -26.38 -26.40
N GLY A 134 1.49 -26.27 -26.28
CA GLY A 134 0.62 -27.37 -25.90
C GLY A 134 -0.78 -26.97 -25.52
N VAL A 135 -1.60 -27.99 -25.27
CA VAL A 135 -2.96 -27.85 -24.71
C VAL A 135 -2.93 -28.35 -23.28
N TYR A 136 -3.48 -27.56 -22.37
CA TYR A 136 -3.43 -27.79 -20.95
C TYR A 136 -4.83 -27.97 -20.36
N ASN A 137 -5.00 -28.98 -19.54
CA ASN A 137 -6.24 -29.23 -18.82
C ASN A 137 -5.92 -29.37 -17.32
N ASN A 138 -5.93 -28.26 -16.60
CA ASN A 138 -5.57 -28.20 -15.19
C ASN A 138 -4.19 -28.87 -14.90
N THR A 139 -3.27 -28.71 -15.82
CA THR A 139 -1.94 -29.32 -15.80
C THR A 139 -1.04 -28.58 -14.82
N SER A 140 -0.25 -29.31 -14.03
CA SER A 140 0.76 -28.71 -13.17
C SER A 140 1.97 -28.29 -14.01
N ILE A 141 2.41 -27.05 -13.83
CA ILE A 141 3.57 -26.48 -14.53
C ILE A 141 4.40 -25.64 -13.54
N PRO A 142 5.74 -25.74 -13.59
CA PRO A 142 6.58 -24.81 -12.85
C PRO A 142 6.47 -23.41 -13.48
N ILE A 143 6.22 -22.42 -12.66
CA ILE A 143 6.25 -21.01 -13.08
C ILE A 143 7.66 -20.52 -12.85
N SER A 144 8.40 -20.42 -13.94
CA SER A 144 9.79 -19.97 -13.99
C SER A 144 9.91 -18.71 -14.86
N GLU A 145 11.00 -18.01 -14.74
CA GLU A 145 11.23 -16.74 -15.47
C GLU A 145 11.17 -16.93 -17.00
N ASP A 146 11.55 -18.10 -17.50
CA ASP A 146 11.48 -18.46 -18.93
C ASP A 146 10.05 -18.80 -19.38
N PHE A 147 9.14 -19.10 -18.45
CA PHE A 147 7.73 -19.33 -18.75
C PHE A 147 6.91 -18.04 -18.67
N LEU A 148 6.92 -17.40 -17.51
CA LEU A 148 6.07 -16.26 -17.24
C LEU A 148 6.62 -15.37 -16.13
N GLN A 149 6.90 -14.12 -16.49
CA GLN A 149 7.13 -13.05 -15.55
C GLN A 149 5.91 -12.12 -15.55
N LEU A 150 5.34 -11.85 -14.40
CA LEU A 150 4.24 -10.92 -14.25
C LEU A 150 4.49 -10.02 -13.03
N GLU A 151 4.60 -8.73 -13.29
CA GLU A 151 4.80 -7.72 -12.27
C GLU A 151 3.95 -6.49 -12.57
N TYR A 152 3.21 -6.03 -11.57
CA TYR A 152 2.58 -4.72 -11.56
C TYR A 152 3.23 -3.91 -10.44
N THR A 153 4.21 -3.09 -10.78
CA THR A 153 5.04 -2.37 -9.81
C THR A 153 4.92 -0.86 -9.89
N ASP A 154 4.44 -0.34 -11.02
CA ASP A 154 4.37 1.10 -11.27
C ASP A 154 2.95 1.64 -11.39
N GLY A 155 1.97 0.78 -11.57
CA GLY A 155 0.59 1.19 -11.87
C GLY A 155 -0.51 0.53 -11.06
N LEU A 156 -0.17 -0.30 -10.06
CA LEU A 156 -1.19 -0.93 -9.22
C LEU A 156 -1.62 0.04 -8.12
N ASN A 157 -2.67 0.80 -8.40
CA ASN A 157 -3.22 1.75 -7.46
C ASN A 157 -4.63 1.33 -7.04
N TYR A 158 -4.88 1.29 -5.74
CA TYR A 158 -6.19 1.11 -5.18
C TYR A 158 -6.76 2.47 -4.77
N ILE A 159 -7.84 2.87 -5.42
CA ILE A 159 -8.55 4.13 -5.15
C ILE A 159 -9.81 3.79 -4.36
N ASN A 160 -10.01 4.47 -3.24
CA ASN A 160 -11.15 4.23 -2.37
C ASN A 160 -11.81 5.53 -1.89
N PHE A 161 -13.11 5.41 -1.60
CA PHE A 161 -13.89 6.42 -0.91
C PHE A 161 -14.51 5.78 0.33
N GLU A 162 -14.40 6.43 1.46
CA GLU A 162 -14.88 5.89 2.73
C GLU A 162 -15.72 6.91 3.49
N ILE A 163 -16.70 6.40 4.23
CA ILE A 163 -17.40 7.13 5.28
C ILE A 163 -17.02 6.48 6.60
N ARG A 164 -16.46 7.25 7.53
CA ARG A 164 -15.97 6.71 8.81
C ARG A 164 -16.60 7.44 9.99
N LYS A 165 -16.86 6.67 11.03
CA LYS A 165 -17.28 7.18 12.34
C LYS A 165 -16.17 6.98 13.36
N HIS A 166 -15.79 8.02 14.05
CA HIS A 166 -14.77 8.00 15.10
C HIS A 166 -15.42 7.89 16.47
N SER A 167 -14.90 7.01 17.30
CA SER A 167 -15.31 6.92 18.71
C SER A 167 -14.73 8.09 19.51
N SER A 168 -15.26 8.32 20.70
CA SER A 168 -14.55 9.13 21.69
C SER A 168 -13.23 8.46 22.09
N PRO A 169 -12.18 9.24 22.38
CA PRO A 169 -10.90 8.67 22.81
C PRO A 169 -11.06 7.87 24.10
N ILE A 170 -10.37 6.71 24.15
CA ILE A 170 -10.21 5.92 25.37
C ILE A 170 -8.84 6.28 25.93
N ALA A 171 -8.78 6.82 27.15
CA ALA A 171 -7.53 7.07 27.85
C ALA A 171 -7.00 5.78 28.45
N ILE A 172 -5.75 5.42 28.14
CA ILE A 172 -5.05 4.31 28.77
C ILE A 172 -3.93 4.90 29.61
N PRO A 173 -3.93 4.69 30.93
CA PRO A 173 -2.85 5.17 31.79
C PRO A 173 -1.56 4.40 31.46
N ILE A 174 -0.48 5.14 31.18
CA ILE A 174 0.84 4.56 30.94
C ILE A 174 1.73 4.86 32.14
N GLY A 175 1.90 3.87 33.03
CA GLY A 175 2.83 3.96 34.15
C GLY A 175 2.40 4.88 35.31
N THR A 176 3.27 5.01 36.29
CA THR A 176 3.07 5.80 37.54
C THR A 176 3.62 7.23 37.42
N LEU A 177 3.84 7.73 36.24
CA LEU A 177 4.34 9.09 36.01
C LEU A 177 3.16 10.04 35.80
N ASP A 178 3.13 11.06 36.60
CA ASP A 178 2.23 12.23 36.60
C ASP A 178 0.90 12.14 35.85
N SER A 179 -0.14 12.69 36.43
CA SER A 179 -1.55 12.61 36.05
C SER A 179 -1.93 12.95 34.61
N ASP A 180 -0.98 13.40 33.80
CA ASP A 180 -1.20 13.82 32.40
C ASP A 180 -0.63 12.87 31.35
N ASN A 181 0.04 11.78 31.75
CA ASN A 181 0.64 10.81 30.81
C ASN A 181 -0.32 9.67 30.47
N ASN A 182 -1.40 9.96 29.79
CA ASN A 182 -2.34 8.99 29.26
C ASN A 182 -2.19 8.81 27.75
N LEU A 183 -2.01 7.56 27.30
CA LEU A 183 -2.19 7.24 25.88
C LEU A 183 -3.68 7.29 25.53
N LYS A 184 -4.05 8.16 24.61
CA LYS A 184 -5.43 8.25 24.12
C LYS A 184 -5.56 7.44 22.84
N LEU A 185 -6.28 6.33 22.90
CA LEU A 185 -6.63 5.53 21.72
C LEU A 185 -8.02 5.91 21.21
N LYS A 186 -8.15 5.95 19.91
CA LYS A 186 -9.41 6.18 19.21
C LYS A 186 -9.67 5.02 18.26
N THR A 187 -10.85 4.44 18.30
CA THR A 187 -11.28 3.46 17.31
C THR A 187 -12.00 4.17 16.16
N ILE A 188 -11.79 3.67 14.96
CA ILE A 188 -12.39 4.17 13.74
C ILE A 188 -13.17 3.01 13.13
N TYR A 189 -14.42 3.26 12.76
CA TYR A 189 -15.28 2.30 12.09
C TYR A 189 -15.61 2.84 10.69
N GLY A 190 -15.28 2.06 9.66
CA GLY A 190 -15.56 2.35 8.26
C GLY A 190 -16.53 1.34 7.65
#